data_4bc3744948704252c5fb9533b779a70e
#
_entry.id   4bc3744948704252c5fb9533b779a70e
#
_cell.length_a   1.000
_cell.length_b   1.000
_cell.length_c   1.000
_cell.angle_alpha   90.00
_cell.angle_beta   90.00
_cell.angle_gamma   90.00
#
_symmetry.space_group_name_H-M   'P 1'
#
loop_
_entity.id
_entity.type
_entity.pdbx_description
1 polymer ?
#
loop_
_entity_poly.entity_id
_entity_poly.type
_entity_poly.pdbx_seq_one_letter_code
_entity_poly.pdbx_strand_id
1 'polypeptide(L)'
;YEKIKAIMAFVADRTYYDYYAYYNNKPSYWSPYEVYEQKRAMCSGYASLMRTLCISIGIPCMDLEGHAHEYNAVYDSENGKWIFADATWCSRNSYSVDKEWEYQGYSDGYFDLSPEEIAELSNHQIYRVDGLLKDGLYYSLISYRWSRGNWYFDLAAVKNKNIRQVKCGGFEDIDVLEVNDGAGVFADCTLLEEADLSQTGITELEGTFEGCSALETVKLPENITKIGFGTFTGCSSLEKMDLSQTLVTEIGGSAFSACSGLKTVKFPKTLTAIDSYAFLSCKNLTGELDLSQTAVKQSESVRFIRTAACLGR
;
A
#
# COMPACT_ATOMS: atom_id res chain seq x y z
N TYR A 1 -2.00 20.92 3.13
CA TYR A 1 -0.67 21.20 2.56
C TYR A 1 0.20 22.03 3.50
N GLU A 2 -0.21 23.26 3.88
CA GLU A 2 0.60 24.18 4.69
C GLU A 2 1.01 23.61 6.05
N LYS A 3 0.16 22.81 6.70
CA LYS A 3 0.49 22.13 7.94
C LYS A 3 1.60 21.11 7.78
N ILE A 4 1.59 20.36 6.67
CA ILE A 4 2.63 19.36 6.35
C ILE A 4 3.96 20.07 6.14
N LYS A 5 3.94 21.15 5.35
CA LYS A 5 5.12 21.98 5.10
C LYS A 5 5.69 22.58 6.40
N ALA A 6 4.83 23.07 7.29
CA ALA A 6 5.23 23.61 8.57
C ALA A 6 5.87 22.56 9.50
N ILE A 7 5.34 21.33 9.51
CA ILE A 7 5.94 20.22 10.28
C ILE A 7 7.32 19.86 9.71
N MET A 8 7.44 19.70 8.38
CA MET A 8 8.71 19.42 7.73
C MET A 8 9.74 20.49 8.06
N ALA A 9 9.36 21.78 7.91
CA ALA A 9 10.23 22.91 8.25
C ALA A 9 10.66 22.90 9.71
N PHE A 10 9.73 22.63 10.64
CA PHE A 10 10.03 22.51 12.07
C PHE A 10 11.05 21.40 12.35
N VAL A 11 10.86 20.21 11.76
CA VAL A 11 11.79 19.09 11.96
C VAL A 11 13.15 19.39 11.37
N ALA A 12 13.19 19.91 10.13
CA ALA A 12 14.44 20.22 9.42
C ALA A 12 15.23 21.35 10.08
N ASP A 13 14.57 22.42 10.56
CA ASP A 13 15.23 23.55 11.20
C ASP A 13 15.74 23.24 12.61
N ARG A 14 15.02 22.39 13.33
CA ARG A 14 15.33 22.05 14.72
C ARG A 14 16.37 20.95 14.87
N THR A 15 16.44 20.01 13.93
CA THR A 15 17.24 18.79 14.06
C THR A 15 18.55 18.93 13.30
N TYR A 16 19.62 18.45 13.91
CA TYR A 16 20.98 18.48 13.39
C TYR A 16 21.40 17.08 12.95
N TYR A 17 21.94 16.97 11.73
CA TYR A 17 22.41 15.67 11.25
C TYR A 17 23.64 15.20 12.05
N ASP A 18 23.56 14.00 12.60
CA ASP A 18 24.55 13.46 13.53
C ASP A 18 25.75 12.84 12.78
N TYR A 19 26.62 13.68 12.21
CA TYR A 19 27.84 13.21 11.57
C TYR A 19 28.81 12.53 12.54
N TYR A 20 28.78 12.91 13.83
CA TYR A 20 29.59 12.21 14.82
C TYR A 20 29.20 10.73 14.94
N ALA A 21 27.91 10.42 15.02
CA ALA A 21 27.44 9.04 15.06
C ALA A 21 27.71 8.32 13.73
N TYR A 22 27.42 8.97 12.60
CA TYR A 22 27.59 8.42 11.27
C TYR A 22 29.03 7.96 10.99
N TYR A 23 30.02 8.86 11.14
CA TYR A 23 31.42 8.53 10.83
C TYR A 23 32.12 7.67 11.88
N ASN A 24 31.64 7.65 13.12
CA ASN A 24 32.21 6.82 14.18
C ASN A 24 31.46 5.51 14.40
N ASN A 25 30.49 5.18 13.54
CA ASN A 25 29.63 4.01 13.66
C ASN A 25 29.03 3.87 15.08
N LYS A 26 28.45 4.96 15.57
CA LYS A 26 27.80 5.03 16.88
C LYS A 26 26.30 5.04 16.71
N PRO A 27 25.52 4.52 17.68
CA PRO A 27 24.09 4.72 17.71
C PRO A 27 23.75 6.21 17.71
N SER A 28 22.76 6.59 16.90
CA SER A 28 22.15 7.91 16.94
C SER A 28 20.73 7.80 17.48
N TYR A 29 20.13 8.95 17.76
CA TYR A 29 18.77 9.00 18.25
C TYR A 29 17.78 8.71 17.11
N TRP A 30 16.81 7.83 17.35
CA TRP A 30 15.78 7.45 16.38
C TRP A 30 14.36 7.54 16.95
N SER A 31 14.24 7.45 18.29
CA SER A 31 12.95 7.65 18.96
C SER A 31 12.51 9.11 18.81
N PRO A 32 11.26 9.39 18.41
CA PRO A 32 10.78 10.76 18.20
C PRO A 32 10.97 11.66 19.41
N TYR A 33 10.78 11.13 20.61
CA TYR A 33 10.98 11.86 21.86
C TYR A 33 12.46 12.24 22.07
N GLU A 34 13.37 11.28 21.88
CA GLU A 34 14.82 11.54 22.03
C GLU A 34 15.32 12.54 20.99
N VAL A 35 14.88 12.41 19.73
CA VAL A 35 15.23 13.36 18.65
C VAL A 35 14.74 14.76 19.01
N TYR A 36 13.52 14.87 19.51
CA TYR A 36 12.96 16.15 19.93
C TYR A 36 13.77 16.78 21.06
N GLU A 37 14.17 16.03 22.09
CA GLU A 37 14.92 16.52 23.24
C GLU A 37 16.40 16.81 22.89
N GLN A 38 17.05 15.86 22.20
CA GLN A 38 18.48 15.91 21.92
C GLN A 38 18.83 16.73 20.67
N LYS A 39 17.84 17.06 19.83
CA LYS A 39 17.96 17.88 18.61
C LYS A 39 18.97 17.36 17.58
N ARG A 40 19.30 16.08 17.59
CA ARG A 40 20.19 15.47 16.60
C ARG A 40 19.76 14.04 16.29
N ALA A 41 19.93 13.65 15.03
CA ALA A 41 19.61 12.33 14.54
C ALA A 41 20.29 12.03 13.21
N MET A 42 20.27 10.78 12.78
CA MET A 42 20.38 10.41 11.38
C MET A 42 18.99 10.41 10.72
N CYS A 43 18.90 10.03 9.44
CA CYS A 43 17.68 10.09 8.64
C CYS A 43 16.46 9.42 9.31
N SER A 44 16.63 8.24 9.91
CA SER A 44 15.56 7.53 10.63
C SER A 44 14.92 8.35 11.76
N GLY A 45 15.73 9.14 12.47
CA GLY A 45 15.21 10.00 13.52
C GLY A 45 14.42 11.19 12.98
N TYR A 46 14.84 11.79 11.88
CA TYR A 46 14.09 12.86 11.19
C TYR A 46 12.75 12.33 10.70
N ALA A 47 12.74 11.18 10.01
CA ALA A 47 11.54 10.56 9.49
C ALA A 47 10.57 10.20 10.62
N SER A 48 11.05 9.56 11.67
CA SER A 48 10.26 9.14 12.84
C SER A 48 9.65 10.34 13.59
N LEU A 49 10.38 11.46 13.77
CA LEU A 49 9.85 12.67 14.40
C LEU A 49 8.79 13.31 13.52
N MET A 50 9.04 13.46 12.21
CA MET A 50 8.07 14.00 11.26
C MET A 50 6.78 13.19 11.24
N ARG A 51 6.89 11.86 11.14
CA ARG A 51 5.75 10.94 11.21
C ARG A 51 4.93 11.16 12.48
N THR A 52 5.58 11.17 13.64
CA THR A 52 4.89 11.32 14.92
C THR A 52 4.14 12.64 15.01
N LEU A 53 4.73 13.74 14.54
CA LEU A 53 4.07 15.04 14.55
C LEU A 53 2.87 15.09 13.61
N CYS A 54 3.01 14.55 12.39
CA CYS A 54 1.88 14.47 11.44
C CYS A 54 0.71 13.69 12.03
N ILE A 55 0.97 12.51 12.60
CA ILE A 55 -0.06 11.65 13.16
C ILE A 55 -0.73 12.28 14.37
N SER A 56 0.04 12.95 15.24
CA SER A 56 -0.50 13.58 16.45
C SER A 56 -1.62 14.59 16.15
N ILE A 57 -1.63 15.16 14.95
CA ILE A 57 -2.67 16.07 14.47
C ILE A 57 -3.59 15.47 13.40
N GLY A 58 -3.51 14.16 13.22
CA GLY A 58 -4.39 13.41 12.33
C GLY A 58 -4.04 13.42 10.86
N ILE A 59 -2.81 13.76 10.49
CA ILE A 59 -2.31 13.69 9.11
C ILE A 59 -1.64 12.33 8.89
N PRO A 60 -2.12 11.49 7.94
CA PRO A 60 -1.46 10.24 7.61
C PRO A 60 -0.04 10.46 7.12
N CYS A 61 0.91 9.71 7.68
CA CYS A 61 2.33 9.81 7.34
C CYS A 61 2.99 8.44 7.46
N MET A 62 3.85 8.13 6.50
CA MET A 62 4.61 6.89 6.45
C MET A 62 6.10 7.20 6.45
N ASP A 63 6.89 6.28 7.02
CA ASP A 63 8.32 6.26 6.82
C ASP A 63 8.65 5.40 5.60
N LEU A 64 9.49 5.90 4.74
CA LEU A 64 9.98 5.25 3.55
C LEU A 64 11.46 4.96 3.72
N GLU A 65 11.86 3.70 3.61
CA GLU A 65 13.26 3.29 3.68
C GLU A 65 13.81 3.12 2.27
N GLY A 66 14.75 3.99 1.91
CA GLY A 66 15.52 3.91 0.68
C GLY A 66 16.91 3.28 0.89
N HIS A 67 17.83 3.45 -0.07
CA HIS A 67 19.18 2.94 0.04
C HIS A 67 19.99 3.70 1.10
N ALA A 68 20.09 3.12 2.30
CA ALA A 68 20.75 3.72 3.47
C ALA A 68 20.16 5.11 3.83
N HIS A 69 18.89 5.33 3.58
CA HIS A 69 18.22 6.60 3.83
C HIS A 69 16.74 6.39 4.18
N GLU A 70 16.21 7.22 5.06
CA GLU A 70 14.80 7.24 5.44
C GLU A 70 14.21 8.64 5.28
N TYR A 71 12.99 8.72 4.78
CA TYR A 71 12.21 9.93 4.57
C TYR A 71 10.71 9.63 4.68
N ASN A 72 9.82 10.56 4.32
CA ASN A 72 8.39 10.39 4.55
C ASN A 72 7.56 10.53 3.28
N ALA A 73 6.47 9.76 3.22
CA ALA A 73 5.29 10.12 2.44
C ALA A 73 4.18 10.58 3.39
N VAL A 74 3.57 11.71 3.07
CA VAL A 74 2.52 12.34 3.87
C VAL A 74 1.29 12.58 3.02
N TYR A 75 0.11 12.17 3.49
CA TYR A 75 -1.13 12.32 2.73
C TYR A 75 -1.73 13.72 2.91
N ASP A 76 -1.76 14.47 1.81
CA ASP A 76 -2.47 15.74 1.74
C ASP A 76 -3.95 15.49 1.41
N SER A 77 -4.78 15.44 2.44
CA SER A 77 -6.20 15.18 2.30
C SER A 77 -6.99 16.32 1.62
N GLU A 78 -6.44 17.53 1.55
CA GLU A 78 -7.08 18.67 0.87
C GLU A 78 -6.98 18.52 -0.65
N ASN A 79 -5.84 18.01 -1.13
CA ASN A 79 -5.59 17.80 -2.56
C ASN A 79 -5.70 16.33 -3.00
N GLY A 80 -5.94 15.41 -2.05
CA GLY A 80 -6.13 13.98 -2.32
C GLY A 80 -4.88 13.25 -2.81
N LYS A 81 -3.67 13.76 -2.52
CA LYS A 81 -2.40 13.21 -3.01
C LYS A 81 -1.41 12.90 -1.88
N TRP A 82 -0.47 12.02 -2.16
CA TRP A 82 0.71 11.82 -1.33
C TRP A 82 1.78 12.86 -1.68
N ILE A 83 2.45 13.38 -0.65
CA ILE A 83 3.58 14.29 -0.75
C ILE A 83 4.81 13.56 -0.24
N PHE A 84 5.88 13.54 -1.03
CA PHE A 84 7.18 13.09 -0.56
C PHE A 84 7.90 14.26 0.12
N ALA A 85 8.41 14.00 1.32
CA ALA A 85 9.08 15.01 2.13
C ALA A 85 10.29 14.41 2.82
N ASP A 86 11.44 15.00 2.59
CA ASP A 86 12.70 14.61 3.22
C ASP A 86 13.22 15.72 4.14
N ALA A 87 12.83 15.64 5.39
CA ALA A 87 13.27 16.61 6.40
C ALA A 87 14.78 16.55 6.65
N THR A 88 15.43 15.40 6.42
CA THR A 88 16.87 15.25 6.56
C THR A 88 17.63 16.07 5.53
N TRP A 89 17.25 15.96 4.25
CA TRP A 89 17.90 16.69 3.16
C TRP A 89 17.44 18.17 3.08
N CYS A 90 16.29 18.47 3.64
CA CYS A 90 15.86 19.84 3.86
C CYS A 90 16.66 20.54 4.97
N SER A 91 17.16 19.81 5.98
CA SER A 91 18.00 20.36 7.04
C SER A 91 19.39 20.68 6.51
N ARG A 92 19.93 21.81 6.93
CA ARG A 92 21.32 22.22 6.70
C ARG A 92 22.13 22.20 7.98
N ASN A 93 21.50 21.84 9.09
CA ASN A 93 22.12 21.82 10.40
C ASN A 93 22.87 20.53 10.62
N SER A 94 24.04 20.61 11.26
CA SER A 94 24.87 19.43 11.52
C SER A 94 25.46 19.41 12.92
N TYR A 95 25.65 18.19 13.43
CA TYR A 95 26.48 17.90 14.59
C TYR A 95 27.74 17.20 14.07
N SER A 96 28.87 17.93 14.08
CA SER A 96 30.10 17.53 13.40
C SER A 96 30.81 16.36 14.08
N VAL A 97 31.77 15.78 13.38
CA VAL A 97 32.64 14.71 13.95
C VAL A 97 33.42 15.16 15.19
N ASP A 98 33.68 16.44 15.32
CA ASP A 98 34.36 17.06 16.46
C ASP A 98 33.39 17.46 17.59
N LYS A 99 32.10 17.05 17.47
CA LYS A 99 31.03 17.35 18.41
C LYS A 99 30.62 18.80 18.51
N GLU A 100 30.78 19.54 17.42
CA GLU A 100 30.34 20.93 17.31
C GLU A 100 28.99 21.03 16.64
N TRP A 101 28.14 21.97 17.11
CA TRP A 101 26.85 22.26 16.55
C TRP A 101 26.96 23.37 15.51
N GLU A 102 26.54 23.06 14.27
CA GLU A 102 26.53 24.01 13.17
C GLU A 102 25.11 24.27 12.72
N TYR A 103 24.61 25.47 12.99
CA TYR A 103 23.27 25.87 12.54
C TYR A 103 23.38 26.62 11.20
N GLN A 104 22.65 26.13 10.19
CA GLN A 104 22.59 26.76 8.86
C GLN A 104 21.10 26.87 8.38
N GLY A 105 20.15 26.56 9.24
CA GLY A 105 18.72 26.58 8.92
C GLY A 105 18.28 25.41 8.05
N TYR A 106 17.27 25.63 7.23
CA TYR A 106 16.72 24.62 6.34
C TYR A 106 16.37 25.18 4.95
N SER A 107 16.04 24.29 4.03
CA SER A 107 15.44 24.60 2.73
C SER A 107 14.21 23.71 2.49
N ASP A 108 13.37 24.08 1.54
CA ASP A 108 12.22 23.26 1.11
C ASP A 108 12.46 22.53 -0.23
N GLY A 109 13.73 22.40 -0.63
CA GLY A 109 14.11 21.79 -1.90
C GLY A 109 13.81 20.28 -2.03
N TYR A 110 13.49 19.62 -0.91
CA TYR A 110 13.12 18.21 -0.87
C TYR A 110 11.73 18.00 -0.21
N PHE A 111 10.83 18.93 -0.49
CA PHE A 111 9.44 18.90 -0.06
C PHE A 111 8.51 18.93 -1.27
N ASP A 112 7.45 18.14 -1.25
CA ASP A 112 6.45 17.96 -2.33
C ASP A 112 7.11 17.49 -3.64
N LEU A 113 8.06 16.57 -3.53
CA LEU A 113 8.69 15.95 -4.70
C LEU A 113 7.71 15.02 -5.40
N SER A 114 7.76 15.02 -6.73
CA SER A 114 7.04 14.03 -7.54
C SER A 114 7.73 12.66 -7.48
N PRO A 115 7.02 11.59 -7.86
CA PRO A 115 7.61 10.26 -7.98
C PRO A 115 8.85 10.23 -8.90
N GLU A 116 8.84 11.01 -9.98
CA GLU A 116 9.95 11.11 -10.93
C GLU A 116 11.17 11.77 -10.29
N GLU A 117 10.96 12.88 -9.56
CA GLU A 117 12.04 13.58 -8.84
C GLU A 117 12.65 12.67 -7.76
N ILE A 118 11.82 11.93 -7.02
CA ILE A 118 12.29 10.93 -6.05
C ILE A 118 13.12 9.84 -6.75
N ALA A 119 12.71 9.38 -7.93
CA ALA A 119 13.43 8.36 -8.68
C ALA A 119 14.85 8.76 -9.08
N GLU A 120 15.06 10.03 -9.36
CA GLU A 120 16.36 10.55 -9.73
C GLU A 120 17.33 10.65 -8.54
N LEU A 121 16.80 10.63 -7.32
CA LEU A 121 17.59 10.70 -6.09
C LEU A 121 18.16 9.32 -5.72
N SER A 122 19.46 9.13 -5.84
CA SER A 122 20.14 7.82 -5.71
C SER A 122 19.87 7.08 -4.40
N ASN A 123 19.54 7.79 -3.33
CA ASN A 123 19.31 7.20 -2.01
C ASN A 123 17.81 7.02 -1.67
N HIS A 124 16.91 7.43 -2.57
CA HIS A 124 15.47 7.41 -2.35
C HIS A 124 14.76 6.22 -3.03
N GLN A 125 15.52 5.26 -3.57
CA GLN A 125 14.95 4.01 -4.04
C GLN A 125 14.37 3.25 -2.85
N ILE A 126 13.05 3.06 -2.84
CA ILE A 126 12.32 2.54 -1.67
C ILE A 126 12.47 1.03 -1.57
N TYR A 127 12.90 0.54 -0.40
CA TYR A 127 12.98 -0.89 -0.08
C TYR A 127 11.93 -1.33 0.93
N ARG A 128 11.42 -0.41 1.74
CA ARG A 128 10.48 -0.72 2.82
C ARG A 128 9.57 0.45 3.14
N VAL A 129 8.33 0.14 3.51
CA VAL A 129 7.34 1.09 4.01
C VAL A 129 6.83 0.61 5.36
N ASP A 130 6.93 1.45 6.38
CA ASP A 130 6.23 1.27 7.64
C ASP A 130 5.02 2.20 7.66
N GLY A 131 3.85 1.61 7.36
CA GLY A 131 2.59 2.35 7.29
C GLY A 131 1.92 2.54 8.65
N LEU A 132 1.06 3.54 8.72
CA LEU A 132 0.37 3.96 9.91
C LEU A 132 -1.12 3.69 9.88
N LEU A 133 -1.58 3.23 11.04
CA LEU A 133 -3.00 3.12 11.37
C LEU A 133 -3.47 4.39 12.07
N LYS A 134 -4.52 5.01 11.52
CA LYS A 134 -5.35 5.95 12.26
C LYS A 134 -6.76 5.39 12.30
N ASP A 135 -7.32 5.19 13.49
CA ASP A 135 -8.68 4.70 13.70
C ASP A 135 -9.00 3.39 12.93
N GLY A 136 -7.99 2.51 12.76
CA GLY A 136 -8.12 1.29 11.98
C GLY A 136 -8.04 1.49 10.47
N LEU A 137 -7.81 2.71 9.97
CA LEU A 137 -7.61 3.01 8.56
C LEU A 137 -6.14 2.93 8.20
N TYR A 138 -5.81 2.10 7.22
CA TYR A 138 -4.46 1.97 6.68
C TYR A 138 -4.36 2.78 5.38
N TYR A 139 -3.65 3.91 5.44
CA TYR A 139 -3.41 4.75 4.28
C TYR A 139 -2.15 4.29 3.57
N SER A 140 -2.31 3.49 2.54
CA SER A 140 -1.29 3.05 1.60
C SER A 140 -0.10 2.31 2.21
N LEU A 141 0.11 1.12 1.72
CA LEU A 141 1.30 0.30 1.88
C LEU A 141 2.03 0.33 0.54
N ILE A 142 2.87 1.31 0.33
CA ILE A 142 3.55 1.42 -0.94
C ILE A 142 5.04 1.44 -0.67
N SER A 143 5.69 0.37 -1.06
CA SER A 143 7.10 0.33 -1.30
C SER A 143 7.30 0.57 -2.80
N TYR A 144 8.01 1.63 -3.15
CA TYR A 144 8.37 1.90 -4.52
C TYR A 144 9.75 1.34 -4.79
N ARG A 145 9.87 0.57 -5.83
CA ARG A 145 11.15 0.18 -6.38
C ARG A 145 11.25 0.61 -7.83
N TRP A 146 12.16 1.53 -8.13
CA TRP A 146 12.53 1.83 -9.49
C TRP A 146 13.41 0.69 -10.05
N SER A 147 12.98 0.03 -11.10
CA SER A 147 13.78 -0.97 -11.79
C SER A 147 13.51 -0.92 -13.30
N ARG A 148 14.56 -0.85 -14.10
CA ARG A 148 14.51 -0.89 -15.57
C ARG A 148 13.57 0.15 -16.22
N GLY A 149 13.50 1.34 -15.66
CA GLY A 149 12.68 2.42 -16.22
C GLY A 149 11.21 2.44 -15.80
N ASN A 150 10.81 1.58 -14.85
CA ASN A 150 9.46 1.53 -14.32
C ASN A 150 9.44 1.54 -12.79
N TRP A 151 8.36 2.09 -12.23
CA TRP A 151 8.06 1.98 -10.82
C TRP A 151 7.33 0.67 -10.54
N TYR A 152 7.76 -0.02 -9.50
CA TYR A 152 7.11 -1.22 -9.00
C TYR A 152 6.56 -0.94 -7.61
N PHE A 153 5.34 -1.38 -7.35
CA PHE A 153 4.85 -1.52 -5.99
C PHE A 153 5.43 -2.80 -5.39
N ASP A 154 6.13 -2.67 -4.29
CA ASP A 154 6.38 -3.78 -3.41
C ASP A 154 5.48 -3.60 -2.19
N LEU A 155 4.35 -4.31 -2.16
CA LEU A 155 3.51 -4.35 -0.99
C LEU A 155 4.11 -5.38 -0.03
N ALA A 156 4.93 -4.92 0.89
CA ALA A 156 5.33 -5.76 2.01
C ALA A 156 4.08 -6.27 2.73
N ALA A 157 4.08 -7.55 3.08
CA ALA A 157 2.96 -8.15 3.82
C ALA A 157 2.61 -7.30 5.04
N VAL A 158 1.34 -6.97 5.20
CA VAL A 158 0.87 -6.13 6.31
C VAL A 158 1.16 -6.83 7.62
N LYS A 159 2.08 -6.28 8.39
CA LYS A 159 2.46 -6.85 9.69
C LYS A 159 1.34 -6.72 10.73
N ASN A 160 0.54 -5.66 10.64
CA ASN A 160 -0.57 -5.44 11.55
C ASN A 160 -1.86 -6.03 11.00
N LYS A 161 -2.23 -7.21 11.46
CA LYS A 161 -3.46 -7.91 11.04
C LYS A 161 -4.76 -7.31 11.61
N ASN A 162 -4.67 -6.28 12.44
CA ASN A 162 -5.84 -5.61 13.05
C ASN A 162 -6.36 -4.42 12.24
N ILE A 163 -5.91 -4.25 11.01
CA ILE A 163 -6.41 -3.21 10.12
C ILE A 163 -7.86 -3.46 9.72
N ARG A 164 -8.68 -2.40 9.67
CA ARG A 164 -10.09 -2.47 9.26
C ARG A 164 -10.33 -1.91 7.88
N GLN A 165 -9.59 -0.92 7.46
CA GLN A 165 -9.75 -0.27 6.17
C GLN A 165 -8.39 -0.01 5.54
N VAL A 166 -8.34 -0.13 4.21
CA VAL A 166 -7.18 0.16 3.39
C VAL A 166 -7.61 1.07 2.26
N LYS A 167 -6.87 2.15 2.06
CA LYS A 167 -7.00 2.98 0.88
C LYS A 167 -5.62 3.16 0.26
N CYS A 168 -5.46 2.66 -0.95
CA CYS A 168 -4.27 2.82 -1.76
C CYS A 168 -4.59 3.80 -2.89
N GLY A 169 -3.80 4.85 -3.04
CA GLY A 169 -4.00 5.79 -4.13
C GLY A 169 -3.22 7.08 -3.98
N GLY A 170 -3.28 7.90 -5.02
CA GLY A 170 -2.57 9.17 -5.11
C GLY A 170 -1.29 9.14 -5.93
N PHE A 171 -1.00 7.99 -6.59
CA PHE A 171 0.13 7.82 -7.49
C PHE A 171 -0.40 7.23 -8.80
N GLU A 172 -0.64 8.08 -9.80
CA GLU A 172 -1.38 7.72 -11.02
C GLU A 172 -0.60 6.81 -11.99
N ASP A 173 0.74 6.76 -11.89
CA ASP A 173 1.63 6.14 -12.87
C ASP A 173 2.23 4.79 -12.44
N ILE A 174 1.61 4.04 -11.52
CA ILE A 174 2.22 2.82 -11.02
C ILE A 174 1.59 1.58 -11.65
N ASP A 175 2.36 0.94 -12.53
CA ASP A 175 1.89 -0.14 -13.40
C ASP A 175 1.93 -1.56 -12.80
N VAL A 176 2.65 -1.82 -11.71
CA VAL A 176 2.88 -3.22 -11.29
C VAL A 176 2.88 -3.41 -9.78
N LEU A 177 2.16 -4.44 -9.33
CA LEU A 177 2.25 -5.02 -8.00
C LEU A 177 3.13 -6.28 -8.07
N GLU A 178 4.34 -6.24 -7.54
CA GLU A 178 5.09 -7.47 -7.25
C GLU A 178 4.97 -7.80 -5.76
N VAL A 179 4.46 -9.00 -5.47
CA VAL A 179 4.46 -9.56 -4.12
C VAL A 179 5.69 -10.45 -3.99
N ASN A 180 6.63 -10.07 -3.14
CA ASN A 180 7.74 -10.93 -2.78
C ASN A 180 7.22 -12.02 -1.83
N ASP A 181 7.50 -13.31 -2.16
CA ASP A 181 7.27 -14.52 -1.36
C ASP A 181 5.92 -15.27 -1.46
N GLY A 182 5.04 -14.91 -2.39
CA GLY A 182 3.83 -15.70 -2.69
C GLY A 182 2.71 -15.62 -1.65
N ALA A 183 2.84 -14.78 -0.63
CA ALA A 183 1.76 -14.47 0.30
C ALA A 183 1.09 -13.14 -0.10
N GLY A 184 -0.23 -13.11 -0.16
CA GLY A 184 -0.96 -11.89 -0.46
C GLY A 184 -0.73 -10.80 0.59
N VAL A 185 -0.65 -9.54 0.15
CA VAL A 185 -0.31 -8.39 0.98
C VAL A 185 -1.18 -8.26 2.22
N PHE A 186 -2.48 -8.47 2.06
CA PHE A 186 -3.47 -8.40 3.13
C PHE A 186 -3.90 -9.78 3.62
N ALA A 187 -3.19 -10.85 3.24
CA ALA A 187 -3.56 -12.20 3.65
C ALA A 187 -3.73 -12.28 5.19
N ASP A 188 -4.82 -12.95 5.63
CA ASP A 188 -5.19 -13.10 7.05
C ASP A 188 -5.46 -11.79 7.82
N CYS A 189 -5.73 -10.68 7.12
CA CYS A 189 -6.26 -9.48 7.76
C CYS A 189 -7.75 -9.68 8.10
N THR A 190 -8.03 -10.49 9.10
CA THR A 190 -9.39 -10.96 9.44
C THR A 190 -10.37 -9.87 9.87
N LEU A 191 -9.88 -8.69 10.24
CA LEU A 191 -10.69 -7.52 10.61
C LEU A 191 -10.81 -6.49 9.49
N LEU A 192 -10.19 -6.72 8.32
CA LEU A 192 -10.28 -5.81 7.19
C LEU A 192 -11.69 -5.83 6.62
N GLU A 193 -12.39 -4.70 6.70
CA GLU A 193 -13.77 -4.50 6.28
C GLU A 193 -13.87 -3.88 4.88
N GLU A 194 -12.95 -2.95 4.57
CA GLU A 194 -12.95 -2.22 3.31
C GLU A 194 -11.54 -2.07 2.72
N ALA A 195 -11.41 -2.30 1.40
CA ALA A 195 -10.19 -2.05 0.64
C ALA A 195 -10.49 -1.23 -0.61
N ASP A 196 -9.86 -0.06 -0.74
CA ASP A 196 -9.97 0.81 -1.92
C ASP A 196 -8.64 0.85 -2.66
N LEU A 197 -8.56 0.14 -3.80
CA LEU A 197 -7.42 0.10 -4.71
C LEU A 197 -7.71 0.88 -6.01
N SER A 198 -8.81 1.61 -6.09
CA SER A 198 -9.31 2.22 -7.34
C SER A 198 -8.37 3.24 -7.96
N GLN A 199 -7.50 3.85 -7.14
CA GLN A 199 -6.52 4.86 -7.57
C GLN A 199 -5.11 4.29 -7.69
N THR A 200 -4.99 3.00 -8.02
CA THR A 200 -3.71 2.34 -8.25
C THR A 200 -3.57 1.89 -9.69
N GLY A 201 -2.35 1.74 -10.18
CA GLY A 201 -2.03 1.18 -11.48
C GLY A 201 -2.01 -0.36 -11.51
N ILE A 202 -2.55 -1.04 -10.48
CA ILE A 202 -2.51 -2.50 -10.35
C ILE A 202 -3.25 -3.17 -11.49
N THR A 203 -2.56 -4.07 -12.20
CA THR A 203 -3.15 -4.83 -13.30
C THR A 203 -3.50 -6.27 -12.94
N GLU A 204 -2.89 -6.81 -11.88
CA GLU A 204 -3.11 -8.19 -11.42
C GLU A 204 -3.11 -8.28 -9.89
N LEU A 205 -3.90 -9.19 -9.33
CA LEU A 205 -3.92 -9.54 -7.91
C LEU A 205 -3.73 -11.05 -7.74
N GLU A 206 -2.94 -11.48 -6.76
CA GLU A 206 -2.75 -12.88 -6.43
C GLU A 206 -2.66 -13.06 -4.91
N GLY A 207 -3.50 -13.92 -4.32
CA GLY A 207 -3.57 -14.17 -2.88
C GLY A 207 -3.85 -12.93 -2.00
N THR A 208 -4.07 -11.77 -2.60
CA THR A 208 -3.98 -10.45 -1.95
C THR A 208 -4.84 -10.31 -0.70
N PHE A 209 -6.06 -10.87 -0.71
CA PHE A 209 -7.03 -10.80 0.38
C PHE A 209 -7.38 -12.18 0.94
N GLU A 210 -6.53 -13.18 0.75
CA GLU A 210 -6.77 -14.51 1.30
C GLU A 210 -7.00 -14.44 2.81
N GLY A 211 -8.09 -15.05 3.30
CA GLY A 211 -8.43 -15.08 4.73
C GLY A 211 -8.99 -13.78 5.31
N CYS A 212 -9.22 -12.73 4.51
CA CYS A 212 -9.87 -11.48 4.98
C CYS A 212 -11.36 -11.70 5.25
N SER A 213 -11.69 -12.40 6.35
CA SER A 213 -13.05 -12.87 6.62
C SER A 213 -14.09 -11.78 6.86
N ALA A 214 -13.68 -10.59 7.32
CA ALA A 214 -14.54 -9.42 7.53
C ALA A 214 -14.70 -8.55 6.29
N LEU A 215 -14.00 -8.83 5.18
CA LEU A 215 -13.98 -7.97 3.99
C LEU A 215 -15.37 -7.91 3.34
N GLU A 216 -15.97 -6.72 3.38
CA GLU A 216 -17.30 -6.44 2.83
C GLU A 216 -17.23 -5.74 1.47
N THR A 217 -16.27 -4.82 1.31
CA THR A 217 -16.16 -3.95 0.14
C THR A 217 -14.73 -3.92 -0.40
N VAL A 218 -14.62 -4.12 -1.71
CA VAL A 218 -13.37 -3.92 -2.46
C VAL A 218 -13.66 -3.04 -3.67
N LYS A 219 -12.87 -1.96 -3.83
CA LYS A 219 -12.86 -1.17 -5.05
C LYS A 219 -11.56 -1.47 -5.81
N LEU A 220 -11.71 -1.94 -7.03
CA LEU A 220 -10.60 -2.28 -7.92
C LEU A 220 -10.34 -1.18 -8.94
N PRO A 221 -9.11 -1.01 -9.43
CA PRO A 221 -8.84 -0.09 -10.52
C PRO A 221 -9.45 -0.61 -11.84
N GLU A 222 -9.82 0.32 -12.72
CA GLU A 222 -10.45 -0.02 -14.01
C GLU A 222 -9.52 -0.81 -14.93
N ASN A 223 -8.20 -0.58 -14.83
CA ASN A 223 -7.17 -1.23 -15.65
C ASN A 223 -6.78 -2.65 -15.18
N ILE A 224 -7.38 -3.18 -14.10
CA ILE A 224 -7.07 -4.55 -13.66
C ILE A 224 -7.47 -5.57 -14.73
N THR A 225 -6.55 -6.47 -15.06
CA THR A 225 -6.72 -7.48 -16.13
C THR A 225 -6.86 -8.90 -15.60
N LYS A 226 -6.41 -9.15 -14.35
CA LYS A 226 -6.42 -10.49 -13.76
C LYS A 226 -6.76 -10.48 -12.27
N ILE A 227 -7.69 -11.36 -11.90
CA ILE A 227 -7.92 -11.80 -10.52
C ILE A 227 -7.28 -13.17 -10.39
N GLY A 228 -6.06 -13.24 -9.85
CA GLY A 228 -5.25 -14.45 -9.82
C GLY A 228 -5.67 -15.47 -8.76
N PHE A 229 -4.80 -16.46 -8.57
CA PHE A 229 -5.06 -17.58 -7.65
C PHE A 229 -5.31 -17.07 -6.23
N GLY A 230 -6.37 -17.60 -5.58
CA GLY A 230 -6.65 -17.38 -4.16
C GLY A 230 -6.95 -15.94 -3.72
N THR A 231 -7.07 -14.98 -4.65
CA THR A 231 -7.14 -13.54 -4.34
C THR A 231 -8.12 -13.18 -3.22
N PHE A 232 -9.32 -13.77 -3.21
CA PHE A 232 -10.38 -13.55 -2.21
C PHE A 232 -10.75 -14.83 -1.46
N THR A 233 -9.90 -15.84 -1.44
CA THR A 233 -10.22 -17.09 -0.73
C THR A 233 -10.56 -16.79 0.72
N GLY A 234 -11.73 -17.26 1.19
CA GLY A 234 -12.15 -17.08 2.59
C GLY A 234 -12.70 -15.71 2.96
N CYS A 235 -12.92 -14.79 2.00
CA CYS A 235 -13.59 -13.51 2.24
C CYS A 235 -15.08 -13.74 2.50
N SER A 236 -15.42 -14.26 3.68
CA SER A 236 -16.75 -14.75 4.00
C SER A 236 -17.83 -13.67 4.13
N SER A 237 -17.44 -12.41 4.40
CA SER A 237 -18.36 -11.27 4.48
C SER A 237 -18.58 -10.56 3.14
N LEU A 238 -17.83 -10.91 2.09
CA LEU A 238 -17.96 -10.31 0.77
C LEU A 238 -19.28 -10.75 0.11
N GLU A 239 -20.26 -9.84 0.04
CA GLU A 239 -21.59 -10.17 -0.49
C GLU A 239 -21.70 -9.96 -2.00
N LYS A 240 -20.96 -9.01 -2.56
CA LYS A 240 -21.06 -8.60 -3.96
C LYS A 240 -19.68 -8.32 -4.53
N MET A 241 -19.47 -8.73 -5.78
CA MET A 241 -18.30 -8.34 -6.55
C MET A 241 -18.74 -7.77 -7.90
N ASP A 242 -18.38 -6.51 -8.17
CA ASP A 242 -18.67 -5.87 -9.44
C ASP A 242 -17.37 -5.64 -10.22
N LEU A 243 -17.15 -6.47 -11.25
CA LEU A 243 -15.99 -6.37 -12.16
C LEU A 243 -16.39 -5.75 -13.50
N SER A 244 -17.64 -5.29 -13.66
CA SER A 244 -18.19 -4.90 -14.97
C SER A 244 -17.48 -3.72 -15.65
N GLN A 245 -16.79 -2.88 -14.86
CA GLN A 245 -16.05 -1.72 -15.35
C GLN A 245 -14.53 -1.97 -15.44
N THR A 246 -14.09 -3.21 -15.23
CA THR A 246 -12.69 -3.59 -15.27
C THR A 246 -12.30 -4.21 -16.61
N LEU A 247 -11.00 -4.39 -16.82
CA LEU A 247 -10.46 -5.08 -18.00
C LEU A 247 -10.13 -6.56 -17.72
N VAL A 248 -10.70 -7.15 -16.66
CA VAL A 248 -10.41 -8.53 -16.27
C VAL A 248 -10.70 -9.50 -17.41
N THR A 249 -9.69 -10.28 -17.79
CA THR A 249 -9.76 -11.33 -18.80
C THR A 249 -9.75 -12.72 -18.19
N GLU A 250 -9.24 -12.86 -16.96
CA GLU A 250 -9.05 -14.16 -16.29
C GLU A 250 -9.41 -14.07 -14.80
N ILE A 251 -10.13 -15.06 -14.32
CA ILE A 251 -10.36 -15.34 -12.90
C ILE A 251 -9.68 -16.66 -12.58
N GLY A 252 -8.63 -16.59 -11.78
CA GLY A 252 -7.76 -17.72 -11.44
C GLY A 252 -8.39 -18.75 -10.51
N GLY A 253 -7.69 -19.85 -10.33
CA GLY A 253 -8.13 -20.95 -9.48
C GLY A 253 -8.34 -20.51 -8.04
N SER A 254 -9.43 -20.97 -7.43
CA SER A 254 -9.82 -20.63 -6.05
C SER A 254 -9.99 -19.13 -5.74
N ALA A 255 -10.01 -18.25 -6.74
CA ALA A 255 -9.99 -16.79 -6.56
C ALA A 255 -11.08 -16.29 -5.58
N PHE A 256 -12.26 -16.90 -5.55
CA PHE A 256 -13.37 -16.61 -4.62
C PHE A 256 -13.77 -17.85 -3.81
N SER A 257 -12.88 -18.83 -3.64
CA SER A 257 -13.20 -20.04 -2.87
C SER A 257 -13.54 -19.66 -1.43
N ALA A 258 -14.55 -20.35 -0.86
CA ALA A 258 -15.04 -20.10 0.50
C ALA A 258 -15.55 -18.67 0.78
N CYS A 259 -15.86 -17.88 -0.25
CA CYS A 259 -16.61 -16.63 -0.10
C CYS A 259 -18.08 -16.96 0.21
N SER A 260 -18.34 -17.45 1.44
CA SER A 260 -19.65 -17.98 1.80
C SER A 260 -20.77 -16.94 1.80
N GLY A 261 -20.42 -15.65 1.97
CA GLY A 261 -21.36 -14.53 1.91
C GLY A 261 -21.70 -14.07 0.48
N LEU A 262 -20.92 -14.47 -0.53
CA LEU A 262 -21.05 -13.96 -1.89
C LEU A 262 -22.38 -14.35 -2.53
N LYS A 263 -23.16 -13.34 -2.91
CA LYS A 263 -24.51 -13.47 -3.49
C LYS A 263 -24.53 -13.19 -5.00
N THR A 264 -23.72 -12.22 -5.43
CA THR A 264 -23.72 -11.76 -6.84
C THR A 264 -22.32 -11.40 -7.31
N VAL A 265 -22.02 -11.74 -8.56
CA VAL A 265 -20.83 -11.31 -9.28
C VAL A 265 -21.26 -10.72 -10.62
N LYS A 266 -20.78 -9.51 -10.95
CA LYS A 266 -20.92 -8.93 -12.28
C LYS A 266 -19.59 -9.04 -13.01
N PHE A 267 -19.62 -9.57 -14.21
CA PHE A 267 -18.45 -9.83 -15.02
C PHE A 267 -18.24 -8.76 -16.09
N PRO A 268 -16.99 -8.43 -16.44
CA PRO A 268 -16.68 -7.55 -17.58
C PRO A 268 -16.85 -8.32 -18.90
N LYS A 269 -17.07 -7.57 -19.98
CA LYS A 269 -17.17 -8.14 -21.34
C LYS A 269 -15.84 -8.76 -21.83
N THR A 270 -14.75 -8.33 -21.25
CA THR A 270 -13.38 -8.78 -21.54
C THR A 270 -13.07 -10.19 -20.99
N LEU A 271 -13.89 -10.69 -20.06
CA LEU A 271 -13.62 -11.99 -19.41
C LEU A 271 -13.63 -13.13 -20.44
N THR A 272 -12.55 -13.90 -20.48
CA THR A 272 -12.35 -15.03 -21.39
C THR A 272 -12.18 -16.37 -20.69
N ALA A 273 -11.73 -16.36 -19.42
CA ALA A 273 -11.45 -17.57 -18.66
C ALA A 273 -11.87 -17.44 -17.18
N ILE A 274 -12.40 -18.54 -16.66
CA ILE A 274 -12.63 -18.76 -15.23
C ILE A 274 -12.03 -20.13 -14.92
N ASP A 275 -11.09 -20.15 -14.00
CA ASP A 275 -10.33 -21.36 -13.70
C ASP A 275 -11.02 -22.25 -12.64
N SER A 276 -10.43 -23.42 -12.40
CA SER A 276 -10.99 -24.44 -11.51
C SER A 276 -11.17 -23.94 -10.08
N TYR A 277 -12.26 -24.33 -9.46
CA TYR A 277 -12.59 -23.99 -8.05
C TYR A 277 -12.72 -22.49 -7.75
N ALA A 278 -12.76 -21.63 -8.77
CA ALA A 278 -12.82 -20.17 -8.59
C ALA A 278 -13.93 -19.74 -7.61
N PHE A 279 -15.07 -20.41 -7.59
CA PHE A 279 -16.22 -20.14 -6.71
C PHE A 279 -16.59 -21.33 -5.80
N LEU A 280 -15.61 -22.19 -5.47
CA LEU A 280 -15.86 -23.34 -4.61
C LEU A 280 -16.37 -22.88 -3.23
N SER A 281 -17.41 -23.51 -2.71
CA SER A 281 -18.00 -23.22 -1.39
C SER A 281 -18.57 -21.79 -1.22
N CYS A 282 -18.93 -21.11 -2.30
CA CYS A 282 -19.71 -19.86 -2.26
C CYS A 282 -21.19 -20.20 -1.97
N LYS A 283 -21.52 -20.49 -0.72
CA LYS A 283 -22.82 -21.07 -0.31
C LYS A 283 -24.03 -20.18 -0.62
N ASN A 284 -23.86 -18.87 -0.62
CA ASN A 284 -24.92 -17.89 -0.87
C ASN A 284 -25.03 -17.48 -2.35
N LEU A 285 -24.14 -17.98 -3.21
CA LEU A 285 -24.20 -17.77 -4.65
C LEU A 285 -25.21 -18.78 -5.26
N THR A 286 -26.53 -18.50 -5.08
CA THR A 286 -27.61 -19.45 -5.37
C THR A 286 -28.12 -19.37 -6.80
N GLY A 287 -27.73 -18.38 -7.57
CA GLY A 287 -28.13 -18.19 -8.97
C GLY A 287 -27.07 -18.74 -9.95
N GLU A 288 -27.48 -18.86 -11.23
CA GLU A 288 -26.48 -19.05 -12.30
C GLU A 288 -25.65 -17.79 -12.45
N LEU A 289 -24.33 -17.98 -12.61
CA LEU A 289 -23.45 -16.87 -12.99
C LEU A 289 -23.82 -16.38 -14.38
N ASP A 290 -24.20 -15.11 -14.50
CA ASP A 290 -24.53 -14.53 -15.81
C ASP A 290 -23.24 -14.24 -16.60
N LEU A 291 -22.92 -15.15 -17.52
CA LEU A 291 -21.79 -15.05 -18.43
C LEU A 291 -22.23 -14.61 -19.84
N SER A 292 -23.49 -14.22 -20.04
CA SER A 292 -24.06 -13.93 -21.36
C SER A 292 -23.36 -12.80 -22.12
N GLN A 293 -22.74 -11.87 -21.39
CA GLN A 293 -22.03 -10.72 -21.95
C GLN A 293 -20.52 -10.94 -22.01
N THR A 294 -20.02 -12.10 -21.62
CA THR A 294 -18.58 -12.41 -21.58
C THR A 294 -18.14 -13.19 -22.81
N ALA A 295 -16.83 -13.25 -23.05
CA ALA A 295 -16.22 -14.08 -24.07
C ALA A 295 -15.83 -15.49 -23.58
N VAL A 296 -16.26 -15.89 -22.37
CA VAL A 296 -15.96 -17.20 -21.78
C VAL A 296 -16.55 -18.31 -22.64
N LYS A 297 -15.69 -19.16 -23.18
CA LYS A 297 -16.14 -20.35 -23.90
C LYS A 297 -16.72 -21.35 -22.91
N GLN A 298 -17.92 -21.88 -23.22
CA GLN A 298 -18.53 -22.94 -22.41
C GLN A 298 -17.65 -24.21 -22.46
N SER A 299 -16.79 -24.36 -21.48
CA SER A 299 -15.96 -25.55 -21.25
C SER A 299 -16.57 -26.39 -20.12
N GLU A 300 -16.07 -27.63 -19.93
CA GLU A 300 -16.46 -28.44 -18.78
C GLU A 300 -16.19 -27.73 -17.45
N SER A 301 -15.17 -26.87 -17.39
CA SER A 301 -14.84 -26.05 -16.22
C SER A 301 -16.00 -25.13 -15.81
N VAL A 302 -16.73 -24.52 -16.76
CA VAL A 302 -17.91 -23.69 -16.50
C VAL A 302 -19.07 -24.53 -15.94
N ARG A 303 -19.21 -25.79 -16.38
CA ARG A 303 -20.18 -26.72 -15.78
C ARG A 303 -19.84 -27.08 -14.33
N PHE A 304 -18.55 -27.25 -14.02
CA PHE A 304 -18.07 -27.49 -12.64
C PHE A 304 -18.32 -26.30 -11.71
N ILE A 305 -18.19 -25.08 -12.20
CA ILE A 305 -18.51 -23.86 -11.44
C ILE A 305 -20.00 -23.84 -11.07
N ARG A 306 -20.90 -24.24 -12.00
CA ARG A 306 -22.34 -24.32 -11.76
C ARG A 306 -22.74 -25.37 -10.72
N THR A 307 -21.97 -26.47 -10.63
CA THR A 307 -22.26 -27.56 -9.69
C THR A 307 -21.54 -27.42 -8.34
N ALA A 308 -20.35 -26.88 -8.30
CA ALA A 308 -19.57 -26.73 -7.07
C ALA A 308 -20.14 -25.65 -6.12
N ALA A 309 -20.74 -24.59 -6.66
CA ALA A 309 -21.50 -23.61 -5.86
C ALA A 309 -22.72 -24.25 -5.18
N CYS A 310 -23.29 -25.33 -5.76
CA CYS A 310 -24.46 -26.05 -5.26
C CYS A 310 -24.14 -27.28 -4.39
N LEU A 311 -22.90 -27.80 -4.39
CA LEU A 311 -22.53 -29.05 -3.67
C LEU A 311 -22.11 -28.84 -2.21
N GLY A 312 -22.38 -27.68 -1.64
CA GLY A 312 -22.21 -27.40 -0.21
C GLY A 312 -23.44 -27.68 0.65
N ARG A 313 -24.32 -28.64 0.26
CA ARG A 313 -25.43 -29.14 1.08
C ARG A 313 -25.10 -30.49 1.65
#